data_0a663f77b036cc4b3c0e926bd0acb01b
#
_entry.id   0a663f77b036cc4b3c0e926bd0acb01b
#
_cell.length_a   1.000
_cell.length_b   1.000
_cell.length_c   1.000
_cell.angle_alpha   90.00
_cell.angle_beta   90.00
_cell.angle_gamma   90.00
#
_symmetry.space_group_name_H-M   'P 1'
#
loop_
_entity.id
_entity.type
_entity.pdbx_description
1 polymer ?
#
loop_
_entity_poly.entity_id
_entity_poly.type
_entity_poly.pdbx_seq_one_letter_code
_entity_poly.pdbx_strand_id
1 'polypeptide(L)'
;MTQQPFTLGVNYWPRRKAMGWWSNFDRGEVREEFALIRELGLSLVRIFLLWDDFQPEADRVSHPRLDDLTAVCDAAADNGLQLDVTFFTGHMSGPNWAPRWLLSGGPKQVPSPHVRQVVSGGRVVKSGYRNPFVDPIALN
;
A
#
# COMPACT_ATOMS: atom_id res chain seq x y z
N MET A 1 -2.13 22.83 -31.82
CA MET A 1 -2.49 21.77 -30.84
C MET A 1 -1.22 21.33 -30.17
N THR A 2 -0.99 21.70 -28.91
CA THR A 2 0.12 21.21 -28.10
C THR A 2 -0.19 19.78 -27.72
N GLN A 3 0.52 18.81 -28.31
CA GLN A 3 0.45 17.42 -27.84
C GLN A 3 0.89 17.38 -26.37
N GLN A 4 0.01 16.96 -25.49
CA GLN A 4 0.40 16.66 -24.11
C GLN A 4 1.36 15.47 -24.15
N PRO A 5 2.52 15.54 -23.48
CA PRO A 5 3.46 14.44 -23.46
C PRO A 5 2.79 13.22 -22.78
N PHE A 6 2.94 12.06 -23.40
CA PHE A 6 2.45 10.81 -22.85
C PHE A 6 3.28 10.44 -21.62
N THR A 7 2.63 10.27 -20.46
CA THR A 7 3.29 9.89 -19.20
C THR A 7 3.34 8.38 -19.07
N LEU A 8 4.55 7.84 -18.94
CA LEU A 8 4.80 6.42 -18.64
C LEU A 8 5.07 6.24 -17.15
N GLY A 9 4.40 5.27 -16.55
CA GLY A 9 4.56 4.96 -15.13
C GLY A 9 4.58 3.47 -14.84
N VAL A 10 4.93 3.15 -13.60
CA VAL A 10 5.01 1.77 -13.10
C VAL A 10 4.39 1.67 -11.71
N ASN A 11 3.74 0.53 -11.43
CA ASN A 11 3.43 0.14 -10.07
C ASN A 11 4.71 -0.34 -9.39
N TYR A 12 4.99 0.17 -8.19
CA TYR A 12 6.23 -0.09 -7.48
C TYR A 12 6.00 -0.76 -6.13
N TRP A 13 6.80 -1.73 -5.90
CA TRP A 13 7.24 -2.26 -4.61
C TRP A 13 8.65 -2.83 -4.78
N PRO A 14 9.50 -2.77 -3.75
CA PRO A 14 10.87 -3.27 -3.85
C PRO A 14 10.89 -4.75 -4.27
N ARG A 15 11.77 -5.08 -5.20
CA ARG A 15 11.88 -6.41 -5.82
C ARG A 15 12.09 -7.56 -4.83
N ARG A 16 12.70 -7.27 -3.67
CA ARG A 16 13.01 -8.28 -2.65
C ARG A 16 11.96 -8.42 -1.55
N LYS A 17 11.04 -7.46 -1.42
CA LYS A 17 10.12 -7.33 -0.26
C LYS A 17 8.65 -7.36 -0.65
N ALA A 18 8.36 -7.13 -1.93
CA ALA A 18 7.00 -7.06 -2.47
C ALA A 18 6.08 -6.16 -1.60
N MET A 19 4.84 -6.55 -1.36
CA MET A 19 3.87 -5.75 -0.59
C MET A 19 4.23 -5.55 0.88
N GLY A 20 5.07 -6.41 1.47
CA GLY A 20 5.49 -6.29 2.88
C GLY A 20 6.62 -5.30 3.14
N TRP A 21 6.98 -4.47 2.19
CA TRP A 21 8.16 -3.61 2.26
C TRP A 21 8.07 -2.50 3.31
N TRP A 22 6.88 -2.02 3.64
CA TRP A 22 6.71 -1.01 4.68
C TRP A 22 7.14 -1.49 6.06
N SER A 23 6.83 -2.73 6.42
CA SER A 23 7.26 -3.32 7.70
C SER A 23 8.77 -3.59 7.77
N ASN A 24 9.46 -3.57 6.63
CA ASN A 24 10.91 -3.73 6.51
C ASN A 24 11.49 -2.66 5.56
N PHE A 25 11.19 -1.39 5.86
CA PHE A 25 11.55 -0.26 5.02
C PHE A 25 13.07 -0.08 4.91
N ASP A 26 13.53 0.20 3.70
CA ASP A 26 14.93 0.49 3.39
C ASP A 26 15.02 1.67 2.42
N ARG A 27 15.42 2.80 2.96
CA ARG A 27 15.57 4.04 2.19
C ARG A 27 16.58 3.91 1.06
N GLY A 28 17.65 3.17 1.27
CA GLY A 28 18.72 2.97 0.27
C GLY A 28 18.19 2.20 -0.94
N GLU A 29 17.48 1.09 -0.69
CA GLU A 29 16.84 0.28 -1.74
C GLU A 29 15.86 1.11 -2.58
N VAL A 30 15.02 1.92 -1.94
CA VAL A 30 14.06 2.78 -2.65
C VAL A 30 14.78 3.79 -3.55
N ARG A 31 15.84 4.45 -3.04
CA ARG A 31 16.60 5.44 -3.82
C ARG A 31 17.27 4.81 -5.04
N GLU A 32 17.91 3.65 -4.88
CA GLU A 32 18.55 2.93 -5.97
C GLU A 32 17.53 2.49 -7.04
N GLU A 33 16.40 1.94 -6.62
CA GLU A 33 15.38 1.46 -7.56
C GLU A 33 14.63 2.61 -8.25
N PHE A 34 14.45 3.77 -7.60
CA PHE A 34 13.88 4.95 -8.23
C PHE A 34 14.82 5.57 -9.26
N ALA A 35 16.12 5.58 -9.00
CA ALA A 35 17.12 5.99 -9.98
C ALA A 35 17.06 5.10 -11.23
N LEU A 36 16.98 3.77 -11.06
CA LEU A 36 16.80 2.82 -12.15
C LEU A 36 15.50 3.06 -12.95
N ILE A 37 14.38 3.33 -12.27
CA ILE A 37 13.09 3.63 -12.92
C ILE A 37 13.25 4.88 -13.79
N ARG A 38 13.95 5.89 -13.29
CA ARG A 38 14.23 7.11 -14.06
C ARG A 38 15.13 6.85 -15.26
N GLU A 39 16.17 6.05 -15.11
CA GLU A 39 17.07 5.64 -16.21
C GLU A 39 16.33 4.90 -17.33
N LEU A 40 15.30 4.12 -16.98
CA LEU A 40 14.42 3.44 -17.95
C LEU A 40 13.48 4.39 -18.69
N GLY A 41 13.51 5.69 -18.40
CA GLY A 41 12.68 6.70 -19.05
C GLY A 41 11.26 6.84 -18.49
N LEU A 42 10.96 6.19 -17.36
CA LEU A 42 9.67 6.34 -16.68
C LEU A 42 9.66 7.63 -15.86
N SER A 43 8.48 8.23 -15.71
CA SER A 43 8.32 9.50 -15.01
C SER A 43 7.29 9.47 -13.89
N LEU A 44 6.52 8.38 -13.78
CA LEU A 44 5.49 8.20 -12.77
C LEU A 44 5.68 6.87 -12.04
N VAL A 45 5.63 6.92 -10.71
CA VAL A 45 5.68 5.73 -9.86
C VAL A 45 4.43 5.68 -9.00
N ARG A 46 3.69 4.58 -9.06
CA ARG A 46 2.56 4.33 -8.17
C ARG A 46 2.98 3.43 -7.04
N ILE A 47 2.79 3.89 -5.81
CA ILE A 47 3.04 3.15 -4.57
C ILE A 47 1.74 2.84 -3.83
N PHE A 48 1.79 1.83 -2.95
CA PHE A 48 0.63 1.32 -2.25
C PHE A 48 0.88 1.33 -0.75
N LEU A 49 0.04 2.05 -0.03
CA LEU A 49 0.08 2.10 1.44
C LEU A 49 -0.82 0.98 1.97
N LEU A 50 -0.23 -0.07 2.54
CA LEU A 50 -1.01 -1.10 3.22
C LEU A 50 -1.69 -0.49 4.43
N TRP A 51 -2.99 -0.71 4.55
CA TRP A 51 -3.80 -0.09 5.58
C TRP A 51 -3.33 -0.46 7.00
N ASP A 52 -2.97 -1.72 7.24
CA ASP A 52 -2.49 -2.18 8.54
C ASP A 52 -1.11 -1.64 8.93
N ASP A 53 -0.25 -1.29 7.98
CA ASP A 53 1.03 -0.64 8.24
C ASP A 53 0.86 0.83 8.63
N PHE A 54 -0.05 1.54 7.98
CA PHE A 54 -0.25 2.98 8.17
C PHE A 54 -1.28 3.34 9.24
N GLN A 55 -2.30 2.49 9.45
CA GLN A 55 -3.31 2.65 10.49
C GLN A 55 -3.47 1.34 11.28
N PRO A 56 -2.52 1.02 12.18
CA PRO A 56 -2.50 -0.25 12.93
C PRO A 56 -3.66 -0.38 13.93
N GLU A 57 -4.26 0.74 14.35
CA GLU A 57 -5.43 0.80 15.22
C GLU A 57 -6.48 1.75 14.61
N ALA A 58 -7.74 1.58 14.94
CA ALA A 58 -8.83 2.32 14.33
C ALA A 58 -8.71 3.85 14.45
N ASP A 59 -8.13 4.31 15.55
CA ASP A 59 -7.97 5.72 15.92
C ASP A 59 -6.50 6.19 15.88
N ARG A 60 -5.58 5.37 15.36
CA ARG A 60 -4.16 5.69 15.39
C ARG A 60 -3.45 5.47 14.07
N VAL A 61 -2.88 6.54 13.55
CA VAL A 61 -1.96 6.53 12.41
C VAL A 61 -0.52 6.28 12.87
N SER A 62 0.23 5.51 12.10
CA SER A 62 1.64 5.21 12.37
C SER A 62 2.55 6.35 11.92
N HIS A 63 3.01 7.19 12.86
CA HIS A 63 3.99 8.24 12.55
C HIS A 63 5.29 7.71 11.92
N PRO A 64 5.89 6.60 12.38
CA PRO A 64 7.07 6.04 11.72
C PRO A 64 6.82 5.69 10.25
N ARG A 65 5.62 5.22 9.89
CA ARG A 65 5.28 4.96 8.48
C ARG A 65 5.11 6.23 7.67
N LEU A 66 4.63 7.32 8.29
CA LEU A 66 4.59 8.63 7.63
C LEU A 66 6.00 9.19 7.38
N ASP A 67 6.94 8.96 8.30
CA ASP A 67 8.33 9.34 8.11
C ASP A 67 8.97 8.53 6.97
N ASP A 68 8.68 7.23 6.87
CA ASP A 68 9.11 6.40 5.75
C ASP A 68 8.50 6.87 4.42
N LEU A 69 7.21 7.24 4.41
CA LEU A 69 6.56 7.81 3.23
C LEU A 69 7.21 9.13 2.80
N THR A 70 7.58 9.98 3.76
CA THR A 70 8.32 11.21 3.48
C THR A 70 9.64 10.89 2.79
N ALA A 71 10.37 9.87 3.26
CA ALA A 71 11.60 9.44 2.63
C ALA A 71 11.41 8.91 1.20
N VAL A 72 10.27 8.29 0.91
CA VAL A 72 9.90 7.88 -0.46
C VAL A 72 9.60 9.11 -1.33
N CYS A 73 8.89 10.11 -0.79
CA CYS A 73 8.64 11.37 -1.48
C CYS A 73 9.95 12.09 -1.84
N ASP A 74 10.89 12.16 -0.89
CA ASP A 74 12.22 12.74 -1.11
C ASP A 74 12.97 11.99 -2.23
N ALA A 75 12.97 10.66 -2.20
CA ALA A 75 13.60 9.85 -3.23
C ALA A 75 12.98 10.06 -4.62
N ALA A 76 11.66 10.25 -4.70
CA ALA A 76 10.98 10.57 -5.95
C ALA A 76 11.38 11.95 -6.45
N ALA A 77 11.39 12.96 -5.58
CA ALA A 77 11.80 14.33 -5.91
C ALA A 77 13.25 14.39 -6.40
N ASP A 78 14.18 13.72 -5.69
CA ASP A 78 15.60 13.62 -6.05
C ASP A 78 15.81 13.05 -7.47
N ASN A 79 14.91 12.15 -7.91
CA ASN A 79 14.96 11.52 -9.23
C ASN A 79 14.03 12.16 -10.27
N GLY A 80 13.32 13.24 -9.94
CA GLY A 80 12.36 13.89 -10.84
C GLY A 80 11.20 12.98 -11.24
N LEU A 81 10.76 12.09 -10.34
CA LEU A 81 9.62 11.20 -10.52
C LEU A 81 8.37 11.80 -9.89
N GLN A 82 7.24 11.61 -10.54
CA GLN A 82 5.92 11.85 -9.96
C GLN A 82 5.49 10.63 -9.14
N LEU A 83 4.83 10.85 -8.00
CA LEU A 83 4.25 9.77 -7.20
C LEU A 83 2.72 9.78 -7.32
N ASP A 84 2.16 8.60 -7.58
CA ASP A 84 0.75 8.27 -7.37
C ASP A 84 0.64 7.42 -6.11
N VAL A 85 0.10 7.99 -5.04
CA VAL A 85 0.01 7.32 -3.74
C VAL A 85 -1.38 6.72 -3.56
N THR A 86 -1.46 5.40 -3.55
CA THR A 86 -2.71 4.68 -3.31
C THR A 86 -2.87 4.40 -1.82
N PHE A 87 -3.85 5.08 -1.21
CA PHE A 87 -4.19 4.94 0.21
C PHE A 87 -5.10 3.73 0.47
N PHE A 88 -5.09 3.25 1.71
CA PHE A 88 -5.98 2.19 2.22
C PHE A 88 -6.03 0.95 1.33
N THR A 89 -4.85 0.49 0.93
CA THR A 89 -4.76 -0.69 0.07
C THR A 89 -5.24 -1.92 0.82
N GLY A 90 -6.50 -2.30 0.55
CA GLY A 90 -7.14 -3.47 1.12
C GLY A 90 -7.17 -4.66 0.18
N HIS A 91 -6.95 -4.43 -1.12
CA HIS A 91 -6.92 -5.47 -2.13
C HIS A 91 -5.98 -5.12 -3.27
N MET A 92 -5.15 -6.08 -3.63
CA MET A 92 -4.37 -6.12 -4.87
C MET A 92 -4.40 -7.52 -5.47
N SER A 93 -3.71 -7.74 -6.58
CA SER A 93 -3.59 -9.06 -7.21
C SER A 93 -3.17 -10.13 -6.20
N GLY A 94 -4.13 -10.86 -5.64
CA GLY A 94 -3.89 -11.87 -4.61
C GLY A 94 -4.82 -11.72 -3.40
N PRO A 95 -4.28 -11.74 -2.16
CA PRO A 95 -5.08 -11.68 -0.94
C PRO A 95 -5.68 -10.28 -0.69
N ASN A 96 -6.63 -10.21 0.23
CA ASN A 96 -7.04 -8.96 0.84
C ASN A 96 -6.11 -8.66 2.03
N TRP A 97 -5.72 -7.40 2.20
CA TRP A 97 -5.01 -6.91 3.39
C TRP A 97 -5.99 -6.14 4.25
N ALA A 98 -6.03 -6.45 5.53
CA ALA A 98 -6.91 -5.77 6.46
C ALA A 98 -6.22 -5.56 7.80
N PRO A 99 -6.31 -4.37 8.41
CA PRO A 99 -5.79 -4.13 9.74
C PRO A 99 -6.53 -5.01 10.76
N ARG A 100 -5.84 -5.36 11.84
CA ARG A 100 -6.36 -6.28 12.85
C ARG A 100 -7.69 -5.85 13.46
N TRP A 101 -7.85 -4.55 13.68
CA TRP A 101 -9.07 -3.97 14.24
C TRP A 101 -10.28 -4.11 13.31
N LEU A 102 -10.06 -4.27 12.00
CA LEU A 102 -11.12 -4.50 11.02
C LEU A 102 -11.57 -5.97 10.96
N LEU A 103 -10.80 -6.92 11.53
CA LEU A 103 -11.10 -8.36 11.47
C LEU A 103 -12.18 -8.82 12.44
N SER A 104 -12.56 -8.04 13.44
CA SER A 104 -13.42 -8.51 14.52
C SER A 104 -14.91 -8.36 14.26
N GLY A 105 -15.67 -9.43 14.48
CA GLY A 105 -17.03 -9.39 14.98
C GLY A 105 -18.17 -9.05 14.03
N GLY A 106 -17.95 -8.93 12.75
CA GLY A 106 -19.05 -8.82 11.78
C GLY A 106 -19.81 -10.15 11.64
N PRO A 107 -21.07 -10.14 11.16
CA PRO A 107 -21.79 -11.37 10.86
C PRO A 107 -20.89 -12.24 9.98
N LYS A 108 -20.79 -13.52 10.33
CA LYS A 108 -20.04 -14.50 9.56
C LYS A 108 -20.53 -14.47 8.13
N GLN A 109 -19.81 -13.76 7.26
CA GLN A 109 -20.06 -13.90 5.84
C GLN A 109 -19.74 -15.36 5.51
N VAL A 110 -20.68 -16.04 4.94
CA VAL A 110 -20.49 -17.42 4.47
C VAL A 110 -19.31 -17.39 3.53
N PRO A 111 -18.28 -18.23 3.76
CA PRO A 111 -17.13 -18.26 2.86
C PRO A 111 -17.63 -18.62 1.46
N SER A 112 -17.62 -17.66 0.57
CA SER A 112 -17.77 -17.94 -0.85
C SER A 112 -16.53 -18.73 -1.30
N PRO A 113 -16.65 -19.75 -2.15
CA PRO A 113 -15.50 -20.45 -2.70
C PRO A 113 -14.53 -19.53 -3.46
N HIS A 114 -14.93 -18.28 -3.69
CA HIS A 114 -14.11 -17.22 -4.30
C HIS A 114 -13.56 -16.21 -3.28
N VAL A 115 -13.71 -16.45 -1.97
CA VAL A 115 -13.15 -15.55 -0.95
C VAL A 115 -11.64 -15.62 -1.00
N ARG A 116 -11.03 -14.49 -1.37
CA ARG A 116 -9.59 -14.30 -1.34
C ARG A 116 -9.09 -14.38 0.10
N GLN A 117 -7.89 -14.90 0.25
CA GLN A 117 -7.24 -14.96 1.57
C GLN A 117 -7.13 -13.55 2.17
N VAL A 118 -7.33 -13.45 3.47
CA VAL A 118 -7.10 -12.21 4.22
C VAL A 118 -5.73 -12.30 4.88
N VAL A 119 -4.93 -11.24 4.72
CA VAL A 119 -3.62 -11.07 5.36
C VAL A 119 -3.73 -9.93 6.36
N SER A 120 -3.25 -10.14 7.58
CA SER A 120 -3.15 -9.13 8.62
C SER A 120 -1.86 -9.32 9.38
N GLY A 121 -1.10 -8.24 9.60
CA GLY A 121 0.22 -8.30 10.22
C GLY A 121 1.17 -9.26 9.49
N GLY A 122 1.12 -9.30 8.16
CA GLY A 122 1.96 -10.18 7.33
C GLY A 122 1.60 -11.67 7.38
N ARG A 123 0.48 -12.06 7.99
CA ARG A 123 0.06 -13.46 8.14
C ARG A 123 -1.32 -13.71 7.56
N VAL A 124 -1.51 -14.87 6.91
CA VAL A 124 -2.82 -15.32 6.47
C VAL A 124 -3.69 -15.64 7.68
N VAL A 125 -4.87 -15.03 7.75
CA VAL A 125 -5.83 -15.22 8.83
C VAL A 125 -7.12 -15.83 8.29
N LYS A 126 -7.71 -16.73 9.07
CA LYS A 126 -9.04 -17.33 8.80
C LYS A 126 -10.10 -16.48 9.51
N SER A 127 -10.35 -15.29 9.01
CA SER A 127 -11.34 -14.38 9.57
C SER A 127 -12.04 -13.63 8.45
N GLY A 128 -13.32 -13.35 8.62
CA GLY A 128 -13.96 -12.28 7.86
C GLY A 128 -13.44 -10.92 8.32
N TYR A 129 -13.65 -9.91 7.54
CA TYR A 129 -13.39 -8.53 7.93
C TYR A 129 -14.66 -7.68 7.70
N ARG A 130 -14.76 -6.58 8.44
CA ARG A 130 -15.85 -5.62 8.30
C ARG A 130 -15.74 -4.90 6.96
N ASN A 131 -16.86 -4.56 6.38
CA ASN A 131 -16.82 -3.74 5.17
C ASN A 131 -16.41 -2.31 5.52
N PRO A 132 -15.22 -1.84 5.11
CA PRO A 132 -14.71 -0.52 5.50
C PRO A 132 -15.52 0.64 4.96
N PHE A 133 -16.36 0.41 3.95
CA PHE A 133 -17.18 1.47 3.34
C PHE A 133 -18.52 1.70 4.06
N VAL A 134 -18.88 0.84 5.02
CA VAL A 134 -20.15 0.94 5.75
C VAL A 134 -20.00 0.68 7.25
N ASP A 135 -18.84 0.25 7.72
CA ASP A 135 -18.60 0.00 9.14
C ASP A 135 -18.34 1.31 9.88
N PRO A 136 -19.10 1.62 10.96
CA PRO A 136 -18.94 2.88 11.68
C PRO A 136 -17.55 3.09 12.28
N ILE A 137 -16.83 2.00 12.62
CA ILE A 137 -15.45 2.10 13.16
C ILE A 137 -14.46 2.52 12.08
N ALA A 138 -14.71 2.13 10.84
CA ALA A 138 -13.84 2.47 9.72
C ALA A 138 -14.14 3.87 9.13
N LEU A 139 -15.32 4.43 9.43
CA LEU A 139 -15.78 5.72 8.91
C LEU A 139 -15.53 6.89 9.87
N ASN A 140 -15.13 6.64 11.12
CA ASN A 140 -14.79 7.65 12.12
C ASN A 140 -13.27 7.83 12.21
#